data_54baa0858214a7ec740facd426e02fe9
#
_entry.id   54baa0858214a7ec740facd426e02fe9
#
_cell.length_a   1.000
_cell.length_b   1.000
_cell.length_c   1.000
_cell.angle_alpha   90.00
_cell.angle_beta   90.00
_cell.angle_gamma   90.00
#
_symmetry.space_group_name_H-M   'P 1'
#
loop_
_entity.id
_entity.type
_entity.pdbx_description
1 polymer ?
#
loop_
_entity_poly.entity_id
_entity_poly.type
_entity_poly.pdbx_seq_one_letter_code
_entity_poly.pdbx_strand_id
1 'polypeptide(L)'
;MNQNETDENSEYAAKRILEMKPEIAMKSQLTKVAKGQELNAFDKTYVQFLAELNKREDALFSPFAAPNNANYDKKVLPYLKELPDEFSYEALDQVAVRDAEEHTKSNSFGIDDRFYKKRLSKKIGKLKGFQEHLSYEVSQEYGDLQLVLNQFAKLKTNVIFVIPPVNSKWMAYTGLNQEMYDATVLKIRYQLESQGFTNIADFSKDGDQAYFMQDTIHMGWKGWVAFDKAVDPFVSNPTPAPSYNLNDRFYSKDWANYTANPNEFK
;
A
#
# COMPACT_ATOMS: atom_id res chain seq x y z
N MET A 1 -11.68 -13.76 23.81
CA MET A 1 -12.18 -13.39 22.48
C MET A 1 -13.67 -13.69 22.45
N ASN A 2 -14.48 -12.70 22.19
CA ASN A 2 -15.92 -12.85 22.13
C ASN A 2 -16.26 -13.57 20.82
N GLN A 3 -17.08 -14.60 20.87
CA GLN A 3 -17.47 -15.40 19.70
C GLN A 3 -18.13 -14.54 18.60
N ASN A 4 -18.79 -13.46 18.99
CA ASN A 4 -19.38 -12.47 18.07
C ASN A 4 -18.35 -11.68 17.26
N GLU A 5 -17.17 -11.33 17.81
CA GLU A 5 -16.11 -10.64 17.07
C GLU A 5 -15.45 -11.54 16.02
N THR A 6 -15.42 -12.86 16.27
CA THR A 6 -14.90 -13.83 15.29
C THR A 6 -15.86 -14.01 14.12
N ASP A 7 -17.16 -13.93 14.34
CA ASP A 7 -18.16 -14.09 13.29
C ASP A 7 -18.24 -12.86 12.39
N GLU A 8 -18.23 -11.64 12.94
CA GLU A 8 -18.19 -10.39 12.17
C GLU A 8 -16.88 -10.25 11.32
N ASN A 9 -15.74 -10.63 11.89
CA ASN A 9 -14.46 -10.63 11.16
C ASN A 9 -14.43 -11.72 10.08
N SER A 10 -15.04 -12.87 10.32
CA SER A 10 -15.15 -13.95 9.33
C SER A 10 -16.07 -13.56 8.18
N GLU A 11 -17.17 -12.87 8.47
CA GLU A 11 -18.13 -12.38 7.49
C GLU A 11 -17.51 -11.25 6.63
N TYR A 12 -16.79 -10.34 7.27
CA TYR A 12 -16.03 -9.30 6.56
C TYR A 12 -14.93 -9.88 5.67
N ALA A 13 -14.14 -10.83 6.17
CA ALA A 13 -13.10 -11.50 5.39
C ALA A 13 -13.69 -12.29 4.22
N ALA A 14 -14.78 -13.02 4.43
CA ALA A 14 -15.50 -13.72 3.38
C ALA A 14 -16.01 -12.75 2.29
N LYS A 15 -16.59 -11.63 2.72
CA LYS A 15 -17.07 -10.56 1.82
C LYS A 15 -15.94 -9.98 0.99
N ARG A 16 -14.76 -9.72 1.57
CA ARG A 16 -13.59 -9.21 0.84
C ARG A 16 -13.01 -10.23 -0.12
N ILE A 17 -12.99 -11.51 0.24
CA ILE A 17 -12.56 -12.59 -0.67
C ILE A 17 -13.52 -12.70 -1.86
N LEU A 18 -14.81 -12.56 -1.64
CA LEU A 18 -15.84 -12.53 -2.66
C LEU A 18 -15.67 -11.34 -3.62
N GLU A 19 -15.36 -10.17 -3.08
CA GLU A 19 -15.08 -8.95 -3.83
C GLU A 19 -13.81 -9.08 -4.71
N MET A 20 -12.79 -9.80 -4.24
CA MET A 20 -11.51 -9.94 -4.92
C MET A 20 -11.43 -11.10 -5.93
N LYS A 21 -12.25 -12.15 -5.80
CA LYS A 21 -12.21 -13.34 -6.68
C LYS A 21 -13.60 -13.98 -6.84
N PRO A 22 -14.49 -13.34 -7.62
CA PRO A 22 -15.86 -13.82 -7.83
C PRO A 22 -15.92 -15.25 -8.39
N GLU A 23 -14.97 -15.66 -9.24
CA GLU A 23 -14.93 -17.00 -9.83
C GLU A 23 -14.71 -18.08 -8.75
N ILE A 24 -13.90 -17.78 -7.72
CA ILE A 24 -13.70 -18.73 -6.60
C ILE A 24 -14.98 -18.84 -5.77
N ALA A 25 -15.65 -17.71 -5.55
CA ALA A 25 -16.91 -17.67 -4.82
C ALA A 25 -18.02 -18.42 -5.56
N MET A 26 -18.06 -18.37 -6.88
CA MET A 26 -19.03 -19.08 -7.71
C MET A 26 -18.70 -20.57 -7.92
N LYS A 27 -17.54 -21.05 -7.50
CA LYS A 27 -17.09 -22.43 -7.76
C LYS A 27 -18.11 -23.48 -7.32
N SER A 28 -18.77 -23.29 -6.18
CA SER A 28 -19.79 -24.20 -5.66
C SER A 28 -21.00 -24.25 -6.60
N GLN A 29 -21.51 -23.10 -7.04
CA GLN A 29 -22.66 -22.98 -7.93
C GLN A 29 -22.34 -23.52 -9.33
N LEU A 30 -21.17 -23.17 -9.86
CA LEU A 30 -20.69 -23.71 -11.13
C LEU A 30 -20.54 -25.23 -11.11
N THR A 31 -20.06 -25.80 -9.99
CA THR A 31 -19.99 -27.26 -9.81
C THR A 31 -21.36 -27.91 -9.81
N LYS A 32 -22.38 -27.29 -9.18
CA LYS A 32 -23.76 -27.79 -9.21
C LYS A 32 -24.30 -27.81 -10.63
N VAL A 33 -24.15 -26.72 -11.36
CA VAL A 33 -24.58 -26.62 -12.78
C VAL A 33 -23.87 -27.66 -13.66
N ALA A 34 -22.56 -27.82 -13.52
CA ALA A 34 -21.80 -28.81 -14.27
C ALA A 34 -22.22 -30.26 -13.99
N LYS A 35 -22.80 -30.52 -12.80
CA LYS A 35 -23.39 -31.81 -12.44
C LYS A 35 -24.87 -31.96 -12.81
N GLY A 36 -25.44 -31.01 -13.54
CA GLY A 36 -26.85 -31.00 -13.93
C GLY A 36 -27.81 -30.75 -12.75
N GLN A 37 -27.33 -30.19 -11.65
CA GLN A 37 -28.15 -29.86 -10.48
C GLN A 37 -28.76 -28.47 -10.64
N GLU A 38 -30.03 -28.32 -10.25
CA GLU A 38 -30.67 -27.02 -10.24
C GLU A 38 -30.14 -26.14 -9.08
N LEU A 39 -29.97 -24.86 -9.39
CA LEU A 39 -29.67 -23.86 -8.37
C LEU A 39 -30.94 -23.51 -7.58
N ASN A 40 -30.86 -23.55 -6.27
CA ASN A 40 -31.93 -23.07 -5.42
C ASN A 40 -32.06 -21.54 -5.42
N ALA A 41 -33.06 -20.96 -4.74
CA ALA A 41 -33.27 -19.52 -4.72
C ALA A 41 -32.09 -18.75 -4.14
N PHE A 42 -31.43 -19.26 -3.11
CA PHE A 42 -30.25 -18.67 -2.51
C PHE A 42 -29.08 -18.66 -3.50
N ASP A 43 -28.80 -19.80 -4.15
CA ASP A 43 -27.73 -19.90 -5.15
C ASP A 43 -27.95 -18.92 -6.31
N LYS A 44 -29.19 -18.75 -6.79
CA LYS A 44 -29.54 -17.80 -7.85
C LYS A 44 -29.29 -16.35 -7.42
N THR A 45 -29.74 -15.97 -6.23
CA THR A 45 -29.52 -14.63 -5.68
C THR A 45 -28.04 -14.36 -5.49
N TYR A 46 -27.29 -15.35 -5.01
CA TYR A 46 -25.85 -15.25 -4.81
C TYR A 46 -25.08 -15.05 -6.12
N VAL A 47 -25.41 -15.82 -7.17
CA VAL A 47 -24.82 -15.65 -8.50
C VAL A 47 -25.13 -14.27 -9.09
N GLN A 48 -26.38 -13.78 -8.93
CA GLN A 48 -26.75 -12.43 -9.35
C GLN A 48 -25.95 -11.36 -8.62
N PHE A 49 -25.79 -11.47 -7.31
CA PHE A 49 -24.98 -10.57 -6.51
C PHE A 49 -23.52 -10.54 -6.96
N LEU A 50 -22.92 -11.70 -7.23
CA LEU A 50 -21.55 -11.79 -7.74
C LEU A 50 -21.40 -11.24 -9.16
N ALA A 51 -22.41 -11.41 -10.01
CA ALA A 51 -22.43 -10.82 -11.35
C ALA A 51 -22.48 -9.29 -11.29
N GLU A 52 -23.24 -8.71 -10.35
CA GLU A 52 -23.25 -7.26 -10.13
C GLU A 52 -21.94 -6.74 -9.54
N LEU A 53 -21.26 -7.50 -8.68
CA LEU A 53 -19.92 -7.16 -8.20
C LEU A 53 -18.91 -7.15 -9.35
N ASN A 54 -18.91 -8.17 -10.21
CA ASN A 54 -18.06 -8.22 -11.40
C ASN A 54 -18.26 -7.00 -12.31
N LYS A 55 -19.51 -6.62 -12.59
CA LYS A 55 -19.77 -5.41 -13.36
C LYS A 55 -19.20 -4.15 -12.72
N ARG A 56 -19.20 -4.06 -11.40
CA ARG A 56 -18.60 -2.93 -10.67
C ARG A 56 -17.08 -2.95 -10.73
N GLU A 57 -16.47 -4.13 -10.62
CA GLU A 57 -15.03 -4.31 -10.81
C GLU A 57 -14.62 -3.98 -12.24
N ASP A 58 -15.31 -4.51 -13.24
CA ASP A 58 -15.09 -4.17 -14.64
C ASP A 58 -15.21 -2.67 -14.89
N ALA A 59 -16.17 -2.00 -14.24
CA ALA A 59 -16.33 -0.56 -14.34
C ALA A 59 -15.22 0.23 -13.63
N LEU A 60 -14.60 -0.33 -12.58
CA LEU A 60 -13.47 0.27 -11.87
C LEU A 60 -12.15 0.07 -12.61
N PHE A 61 -11.91 -1.12 -13.15
CA PHE A 61 -10.66 -1.51 -13.80
C PHE A 61 -10.66 -1.33 -15.31
N SER A 62 -11.83 -1.31 -15.97
CA SER A 62 -11.93 -1.11 -17.40
C SER A 62 -11.34 0.21 -17.93
N PRO A 63 -11.29 1.33 -17.15
CA PRO A 63 -10.55 2.51 -17.57
C PRO A 63 -9.06 2.27 -17.85
N PHE A 64 -8.50 1.23 -17.26
CA PHE A 64 -7.07 0.89 -17.34
C PHE A 64 -6.79 -0.29 -18.28
N ALA A 65 -7.82 -1.09 -18.60
CA ALA A 65 -7.64 -2.38 -19.27
C ALA A 65 -8.10 -2.43 -20.75
N ALA A 66 -8.87 -1.44 -21.24
CA ALA A 66 -9.45 -1.50 -22.57
C ALA A 66 -9.16 -0.26 -23.42
N PRO A 67 -8.38 -0.40 -24.52
CA PRO A 67 -8.01 0.72 -25.40
C PRO A 67 -9.20 1.42 -26.07
N ASN A 68 -10.39 0.85 -26.05
CA ASN A 68 -11.61 1.44 -26.63
C ASN A 68 -12.61 2.00 -25.61
N ASN A 69 -12.17 2.24 -24.40
CA ASN A 69 -13.02 2.79 -23.34
C ASN A 69 -12.89 4.32 -23.30
N ALA A 70 -14.02 5.05 -23.29
CA ALA A 70 -14.04 6.51 -23.23
C ALA A 70 -13.30 7.09 -22.00
N ASN A 71 -13.22 6.35 -20.89
CA ASN A 71 -12.41 6.72 -19.74
C ASN A 71 -10.91 6.51 -19.98
N TYR A 72 -10.54 5.46 -20.73
CA TYR A 72 -9.16 5.24 -21.15
C TYR A 72 -8.67 6.38 -22.04
N ASP A 73 -9.42 6.74 -23.05
CA ASP A 73 -9.09 7.83 -23.96
C ASP A 73 -8.96 9.18 -23.23
N LYS A 74 -9.79 9.40 -22.23
CA LYS A 74 -9.81 10.65 -21.46
C LYS A 74 -8.79 10.72 -20.34
N LYS A 75 -8.55 9.59 -19.64
CA LYS A 75 -7.77 9.57 -18.40
C LYS A 75 -6.40 8.93 -18.52
N VAL A 76 -6.21 8.03 -19.48
CA VAL A 76 -4.98 7.25 -19.62
C VAL A 76 -4.21 7.65 -20.87
N LEU A 77 -4.89 7.69 -22.03
CA LEU A 77 -4.24 7.96 -23.30
C LEU A 77 -3.44 9.27 -23.37
N PRO A 78 -3.87 10.41 -22.76
CA PRO A 78 -3.08 11.62 -22.74
C PRO A 78 -1.70 11.42 -22.10
N TYR A 79 -1.64 10.65 -21.01
CA TYR A 79 -0.39 10.36 -20.30
C TYR A 79 0.50 9.38 -21.07
N LEU A 80 -0.10 8.40 -21.78
CA LEU A 80 0.68 7.46 -22.59
C LEU A 80 1.44 8.13 -23.75
N LYS A 81 0.91 9.25 -24.27
CA LYS A 81 1.58 10.02 -25.32
C LYS A 81 2.84 10.75 -24.85
N GLU A 82 2.98 10.92 -23.54
CA GLU A 82 4.11 11.56 -22.90
C GLU A 82 5.20 10.55 -22.51
N LEU A 83 4.88 9.24 -22.59
CA LEU A 83 5.84 8.18 -22.31
C LEU A 83 6.89 8.11 -23.43
N PRO A 84 8.15 7.73 -23.12
CA PRO A 84 9.18 7.55 -24.11
C PRO A 84 8.86 6.36 -25.03
N ASP A 85 9.28 6.43 -26.28
CA ASP A 85 9.11 5.37 -27.28
C ASP A 85 9.81 4.07 -26.86
N GLU A 86 10.93 4.18 -26.15
CA GLU A 86 11.65 3.06 -25.57
C GLU A 86 11.61 3.13 -24.05
N PHE A 87 11.31 1.99 -23.44
CA PHE A 87 11.25 1.90 -21.98
C PHE A 87 12.66 1.98 -21.38
N SER A 88 12.87 2.98 -20.53
CA SER A 88 13.97 3.02 -19.56
C SER A 88 13.55 3.82 -18.33
N TYR A 89 14.06 3.44 -17.17
CA TYR A 89 13.78 4.18 -15.92
C TYR A 89 14.32 5.61 -15.98
N GLU A 90 15.41 5.85 -16.69
CA GLU A 90 16.00 7.17 -16.90
C GLU A 90 15.07 8.07 -17.73
N ALA A 91 14.45 7.53 -18.79
CA ALA A 91 13.50 8.26 -19.60
C ALA A 91 12.19 8.54 -18.84
N LEU A 92 11.70 7.58 -18.05
CA LEU A 92 10.54 7.79 -17.18
C LEU A 92 10.81 8.83 -16.10
N ASP A 93 12.01 8.85 -15.51
CA ASP A 93 12.38 9.85 -14.51
C ASP A 93 12.37 11.27 -15.11
N GLN A 94 12.80 11.44 -16.34
CA GLN A 94 12.73 12.73 -17.05
C GLN A 94 11.27 13.18 -17.31
N VAL A 95 10.40 12.25 -17.68
CA VAL A 95 8.95 12.55 -17.82
C VAL A 95 8.36 12.94 -16.47
N ALA A 96 8.66 12.19 -15.41
CA ALA A 96 8.21 12.45 -14.05
C ALA A 96 8.66 13.85 -13.56
N VAL A 97 9.90 14.26 -13.85
CA VAL A 97 10.40 15.60 -13.49
C VAL A 97 9.61 16.67 -14.20
N ARG A 98 9.43 16.57 -15.53
CA ARG A 98 8.68 17.58 -16.32
C ARG A 98 7.25 17.77 -15.80
N ASP A 99 6.54 16.66 -15.56
CA ASP A 99 5.17 16.70 -15.03
C ASP A 99 5.14 17.31 -13.63
N ALA A 100 6.07 16.91 -12.76
CA ALA A 100 6.16 17.43 -11.40
C ALA A 100 6.44 18.94 -11.36
N GLU A 101 7.34 19.44 -12.23
CA GLU A 101 7.64 20.87 -12.34
C GLU A 101 6.41 21.71 -12.66
N GLU A 102 5.50 21.17 -13.46
CA GLU A 102 4.26 21.87 -13.78
C GLU A 102 3.27 21.93 -12.60
N HIS A 103 3.33 20.97 -11.71
CA HIS A 103 2.31 20.77 -10.67
C HIS A 103 2.75 21.18 -9.26
N THR A 104 4.00 21.63 -9.04
CA THR A 104 4.56 21.93 -7.71
C THR A 104 5.05 23.37 -7.52
N LYS A 105 4.54 24.32 -8.30
CA LYS A 105 5.06 25.71 -8.37
C LYS A 105 4.58 26.61 -7.24
N SER A 106 3.44 26.32 -6.60
CA SER A 106 2.73 27.29 -5.77
C SER A 106 2.76 27.02 -4.28
N ASN A 107 3.57 26.08 -3.81
CA ASN A 107 3.71 25.78 -2.39
C ASN A 107 5.16 25.53 -1.97
N SER A 108 5.44 25.78 -0.68
CA SER A 108 6.79 25.64 -0.12
C SER A 108 7.21 24.21 0.17
N PHE A 109 6.28 23.25 0.12
CA PHE A 109 6.54 21.85 0.43
C PHE A 109 7.03 21.05 -0.79
N GLY A 110 6.86 21.61 -2.00
CA GLY A 110 7.22 20.91 -3.24
C GLY A 110 6.30 19.74 -3.56
N ILE A 111 5.05 19.81 -3.13
CA ILE A 111 3.98 18.83 -3.34
C ILE A 111 2.97 19.33 -4.38
N ASP A 112 2.01 18.48 -4.79
CA ASP A 112 0.97 18.85 -5.77
C ASP A 112 0.19 20.09 -5.32
N ASP A 113 0.15 21.10 -6.19
CA ASP A 113 -0.49 22.39 -5.93
C ASP A 113 -1.99 22.28 -5.70
N ARG A 114 -2.66 21.35 -6.38
CA ARG A 114 -4.11 21.11 -6.21
C ARG A 114 -4.39 20.47 -4.86
N PHE A 115 -3.53 19.50 -4.45
CA PHE A 115 -3.63 18.91 -3.12
C PHE A 115 -3.40 19.98 -2.05
N TYR A 116 -2.33 20.76 -2.15
CA TYR A 116 -2.03 21.84 -1.21
C TYR A 116 -3.21 22.82 -1.11
N LYS A 117 -3.69 23.34 -2.23
CA LYS A 117 -4.81 24.29 -2.27
C LYS A 117 -6.08 23.72 -1.66
N LYS A 118 -6.42 22.47 -1.99
CA LYS A 118 -7.68 21.82 -1.58
C LYS A 118 -7.65 21.34 -0.13
N ARG A 119 -6.52 20.83 0.33
CA ARG A 119 -6.42 20.10 1.61
C ARG A 119 -5.69 20.83 2.72
N LEU A 120 -4.70 21.64 2.40
CA LEU A 120 -3.80 22.23 3.41
C LEU A 120 -3.94 23.75 3.55
N SER A 121 -4.00 24.51 2.47
CA SER A 121 -3.85 25.97 2.47
C SER A 121 -4.68 26.69 3.52
N LYS A 122 -5.96 26.32 3.68
CA LYS A 122 -6.89 26.97 4.64
C LYS A 122 -6.60 26.66 6.11
N LYS A 123 -5.86 25.59 6.39
CA LYS A 123 -5.58 25.12 7.76
C LYS A 123 -4.11 25.04 8.08
N ILE A 124 -3.25 25.43 7.15
CA ILE A 124 -1.79 25.23 7.27
C ILE A 124 -1.23 25.81 8.58
N GLY A 125 -1.66 27.02 8.97
CA GLY A 125 -1.20 27.66 10.22
C GLY A 125 -1.52 26.85 11.50
N LYS A 126 -2.59 26.03 11.48
CA LYS A 126 -2.95 25.16 12.62
C LYS A 126 -2.15 23.86 12.65
N LEU A 127 -1.44 23.56 11.57
CA LEU A 127 -0.67 22.32 11.43
C LEU A 127 0.82 22.53 11.77
N LYS A 128 1.23 23.76 12.03
CA LYS A 128 2.60 24.02 12.46
C LYS A 128 2.83 23.43 13.86
N GLY A 129 3.84 22.58 14.01
CA GLY A 129 4.21 21.97 15.29
C GLY A 129 3.22 20.92 15.83
N PHE A 130 2.14 20.57 15.10
CA PHE A 130 1.10 19.69 15.65
C PHE A 130 1.57 18.24 15.89
N GLN A 131 2.72 17.85 15.33
CA GLN A 131 3.32 16.52 15.50
C GLN A 131 4.52 16.49 16.46
N GLU A 132 4.86 17.60 17.13
CA GLU A 132 6.03 17.69 18.03
C GLU A 132 6.03 16.64 19.16
N HIS A 133 4.84 16.18 19.58
CA HIS A 133 4.69 15.23 20.68
C HIS A 133 4.29 13.83 20.22
N LEU A 134 4.24 13.59 18.92
CA LEU A 134 3.91 12.27 18.40
C LEU A 134 5.12 11.34 18.48
N SER A 135 4.86 10.10 18.86
CA SER A 135 5.83 9.01 18.75
C SER A 135 5.17 7.81 18.08
N TYR A 136 5.85 7.24 17.11
CA TYR A 136 5.45 6.01 16.44
C TYR A 136 6.23 4.78 16.94
N GLU A 137 7.23 4.99 17.83
CA GLU A 137 8.02 3.90 18.41
C GLU A 137 7.19 3.03 19.35
N VAL A 138 6.18 3.63 20.00
CA VAL A 138 5.25 2.93 20.91
C VAL A 138 3.91 2.79 20.21
N SER A 139 3.56 1.57 19.83
CA SER A 139 2.28 1.28 19.18
C SER A 139 1.90 -0.19 19.31
N GLN A 140 0.61 -0.47 19.44
CA GLN A 140 0.06 -1.82 19.35
C GLN A 140 0.09 -2.37 17.91
N GLU A 141 0.20 -1.52 16.91
CA GLU A 141 0.29 -1.87 15.48
C GLU A 141 1.46 -2.83 15.17
N TYR A 142 2.50 -2.86 16.00
CA TYR A 142 3.57 -3.85 15.86
C TYR A 142 3.08 -5.29 16.09
N GLY A 143 2.12 -5.47 16.99
CA GLY A 143 1.46 -6.75 17.19
C GLY A 143 0.54 -7.11 16.01
N ASP A 144 -0.17 -6.14 15.46
CA ASP A 144 -1.02 -6.32 14.28
C ASP A 144 -0.17 -6.65 13.04
N LEU A 145 0.97 -5.98 12.87
CA LEU A 145 1.96 -6.37 11.85
C LEU A 145 2.36 -7.85 12.02
N GLN A 146 2.61 -8.31 13.26
CA GLN A 146 2.96 -9.72 13.50
C GLN A 146 1.86 -10.69 13.07
N LEU A 147 0.57 -10.33 13.26
CA LEU A 147 -0.55 -11.14 12.77
C LEU A 147 -0.49 -11.30 11.25
N VAL A 148 -0.21 -10.22 10.54
CA VAL A 148 -0.07 -10.22 9.07
C VAL A 148 1.12 -11.09 8.64
N LEU A 149 2.26 -10.96 9.31
CA LEU A 149 3.47 -11.77 9.02
C LEU A 149 3.21 -13.27 9.21
N ASN A 150 2.49 -13.63 10.27
CA ASN A 150 2.11 -15.01 10.52
C ASN A 150 1.20 -15.57 9.41
N GLN A 151 0.29 -14.75 8.86
CA GLN A 151 -0.54 -15.19 7.73
C GLN A 151 0.29 -15.39 6.46
N PHE A 152 1.21 -14.50 6.14
CA PHE A 152 2.10 -14.67 4.98
C PHE A 152 2.95 -15.95 5.11
N ALA A 153 3.51 -16.20 6.28
CA ALA A 153 4.28 -17.41 6.54
C ALA A 153 3.41 -18.68 6.42
N LYS A 154 2.22 -18.68 7.00
CA LYS A 154 1.25 -19.79 6.90
C LYS A 154 0.85 -20.10 5.47
N LEU A 155 0.63 -19.07 4.67
CA LEU A 155 0.24 -19.18 3.25
C LEU A 155 1.45 -19.42 2.34
N LYS A 156 2.67 -19.41 2.87
CA LYS A 156 3.92 -19.51 2.09
C LYS A 156 3.98 -18.45 0.98
N THR A 157 3.57 -17.22 1.30
CA THR A 157 3.55 -16.11 0.36
C THR A 157 4.91 -15.43 0.38
N ASN A 158 5.56 -15.31 -0.78
CA ASN A 158 6.70 -14.41 -0.93
C ASN A 158 6.19 -12.97 -0.99
N VAL A 159 6.75 -12.08 -0.18
CA VAL A 159 6.23 -10.72 0.04
C VAL A 159 7.35 -9.72 -0.08
N ILE A 160 7.07 -8.61 -0.76
CA ILE A 160 7.90 -7.40 -0.70
C ILE A 160 7.18 -6.34 0.15
N PHE A 161 7.88 -5.79 1.12
CA PHE A 161 7.42 -4.66 1.94
C PHE A 161 7.95 -3.36 1.35
N VAL A 162 7.11 -2.34 1.35
CA VAL A 162 7.50 -1.01 0.90
C VAL A 162 7.37 -0.04 2.06
N ILE A 163 8.45 0.67 2.38
CA ILE A 163 8.47 1.71 3.40
C ILE A 163 8.53 3.07 2.68
N PRO A 164 7.40 3.77 2.54
CA PRO A 164 7.38 5.08 1.89
C PRO A 164 8.01 6.15 2.79
N PRO A 165 8.54 7.25 2.23
CA PRO A 165 9.03 8.36 3.01
C PRO A 165 7.89 9.26 3.49
N VAL A 166 8.23 10.17 4.41
CA VAL A 166 7.41 11.36 4.72
C VAL A 166 8.12 12.57 4.11
N ASN A 167 7.37 13.52 3.53
CA ASN A 167 7.95 14.74 2.97
C ASN A 167 8.74 15.50 4.06
N SER A 168 10.04 15.70 3.84
CA SER A 168 10.93 16.25 4.85
C SER A 168 10.59 17.71 5.23
N LYS A 169 10.11 18.51 4.27
CA LYS A 169 9.66 19.89 4.56
C LYS A 169 8.37 19.89 5.38
N TRP A 170 7.52 18.88 5.18
CA TRP A 170 6.33 18.67 5.99
C TRP A 170 6.69 18.24 7.41
N MET A 171 7.61 17.30 7.57
CA MET A 171 8.11 16.88 8.89
C MET A 171 8.66 18.08 9.66
N ALA A 172 9.53 18.86 9.04
CA ALA A 172 10.09 20.05 9.65
C ALA A 172 9.00 21.09 10.04
N TYR A 173 7.98 21.25 9.21
CA TYR A 173 6.89 22.19 9.47
C TYR A 173 5.97 21.75 10.62
N THR A 174 5.66 20.47 10.68
CA THR A 174 4.74 19.91 11.68
C THR A 174 5.44 19.53 12.98
N GLY A 175 6.77 19.55 13.01
CA GLY A 175 7.56 19.17 14.18
C GLY A 175 7.68 17.66 14.37
N LEU A 176 7.40 16.84 13.34
CA LEU A 176 7.63 15.40 13.43
C LEU A 176 9.11 15.12 13.58
N ASN A 177 9.48 14.46 14.68
CA ASN A 177 10.88 14.21 15.01
C ASN A 177 11.51 13.19 14.06
N GLN A 178 12.61 13.57 13.40
CA GLN A 178 13.31 12.72 12.43
C GLN A 178 13.96 11.50 13.10
N GLU A 179 14.57 11.67 14.27
CA GLU A 179 15.23 10.57 14.98
C GLU A 179 14.21 9.51 15.42
N MET A 180 13.07 9.94 15.95
CA MET A 180 11.96 9.06 16.29
C MET A 180 11.42 8.31 15.04
N TYR A 181 11.26 9.02 13.91
CA TYR A 181 10.83 8.39 12.66
C TYR A 181 11.83 7.33 12.19
N ASP A 182 13.12 7.65 12.22
CA ASP A 182 14.19 6.73 11.86
C ASP A 182 14.24 5.50 12.78
N ALA A 183 14.09 5.69 14.09
CA ALA A 183 14.00 4.61 15.06
C ALA A 183 12.78 3.71 14.81
N THR A 184 11.64 4.31 14.43
CA THR A 184 10.43 3.58 14.03
C THR A 184 10.68 2.69 12.81
N VAL A 185 11.31 3.24 11.76
CA VAL A 185 11.67 2.47 10.56
C VAL A 185 12.62 1.32 10.90
N LEU A 186 13.63 1.60 11.72
CA LEU A 186 14.57 0.56 12.18
C LEU A 186 13.84 -0.56 12.95
N LYS A 187 12.88 -0.23 13.81
CA LYS A 187 12.07 -1.20 14.57
C LYS A 187 11.22 -2.07 13.66
N ILE A 188 10.56 -1.46 12.65
CA ILE A 188 9.78 -2.20 11.65
C ILE A 188 10.70 -3.14 10.86
N ARG A 189 11.81 -2.65 10.36
CA ARG A 189 12.79 -3.46 9.60
C ARG A 189 13.31 -4.63 10.42
N TYR A 190 13.67 -4.41 11.68
CA TYR A 190 14.10 -5.47 12.57
C TYR A 190 13.03 -6.55 12.74
N GLN A 191 11.76 -6.15 12.96
CA GLN A 191 10.65 -7.09 13.07
C GLN A 191 10.47 -7.92 11.78
N LEU A 192 10.69 -7.35 10.62
CA LEU A 192 10.63 -8.03 9.33
C LEU A 192 11.85 -8.93 9.12
N GLU A 193 13.05 -8.36 9.13
CA GLU A 193 14.31 -9.00 8.73
C GLU A 193 14.69 -10.15 9.66
N SER A 194 14.49 -9.99 10.99
CA SER A 194 14.78 -11.04 11.97
C SER A 194 13.94 -12.30 11.81
N GLN A 195 12.83 -12.22 11.08
CA GLN A 195 11.92 -13.30 10.80
C GLN A 195 12.02 -13.84 9.36
N GLY A 196 12.95 -13.29 8.55
CA GLY A 196 13.21 -13.76 7.19
C GLY A 196 12.41 -13.00 6.11
N PHE A 197 11.68 -11.92 6.47
CA PHE A 197 11.04 -11.04 5.50
C PHE A 197 12.05 -10.01 5.01
N THR A 198 12.88 -10.39 4.06
CA THR A 198 14.05 -9.61 3.62
C THR A 198 13.83 -8.82 2.35
N ASN A 199 12.72 -9.03 1.63
CA ASN A 199 12.39 -8.22 0.47
C ASN A 199 11.77 -6.90 0.96
N ILE A 200 12.57 -5.86 1.06
CA ILE A 200 12.15 -4.54 1.56
C ILE A 200 12.63 -3.46 0.59
N ALA A 201 11.69 -2.72 0.00
CA ALA A 201 11.96 -1.50 -0.72
C ALA A 201 11.80 -0.32 0.25
N ASP A 202 12.91 0.18 0.76
CA ASP A 202 12.93 1.22 1.80
C ASP A 202 13.26 2.58 1.20
N PHE A 203 12.26 3.44 1.13
CA PHE A 203 12.34 4.83 0.66
C PHE A 203 12.29 5.84 1.82
N SER A 204 12.39 5.40 3.07
CA SER A 204 12.20 6.26 4.25
C SER A 204 13.13 7.47 4.29
N LYS A 205 14.23 7.44 3.55
CA LYS A 205 15.22 8.53 3.46
C LYS A 205 15.04 9.44 2.25
N ASP A 206 14.07 9.18 1.39
CA ASP A 206 13.90 9.89 0.13
C ASP A 206 12.91 11.07 0.19
N GLY A 207 12.47 11.42 1.40
CA GLY A 207 11.47 12.48 1.63
C GLY A 207 11.92 13.89 1.31
N ASP A 208 13.20 14.15 1.15
CA ASP A 208 13.81 15.43 0.74
C ASP A 208 14.08 15.52 -0.76
N GLN A 209 14.01 14.41 -1.50
CA GLN A 209 14.23 14.40 -2.94
C GLN A 209 13.14 15.20 -3.66
N ALA A 210 13.56 16.10 -4.54
CA ALA A 210 12.63 16.88 -5.36
C ALA A 210 11.74 15.95 -6.19
N TYR A 211 10.43 16.23 -6.20
CA TYR A 211 9.43 15.50 -7.00
C TYR A 211 9.22 14.03 -6.60
N PHE A 212 9.78 13.60 -5.46
CA PHE A 212 9.57 12.25 -4.96
C PHE A 212 8.19 12.07 -4.32
N MET A 213 7.70 13.11 -3.64
CA MET A 213 6.43 13.11 -2.93
C MET A 213 5.35 13.88 -3.67
N GLN A 214 4.18 13.26 -3.88
CA GLN A 214 3.02 13.94 -4.41
C GLN A 214 2.35 14.82 -3.36
N ASP A 215 2.33 14.36 -2.13
CA ASP A 215 1.80 15.10 -0.99
C ASP A 215 2.67 14.90 0.26
N THR A 216 2.10 14.98 1.44
CA THR A 216 2.84 14.93 2.70
C THR A 216 3.35 13.53 3.05
N ILE A 217 2.71 12.46 2.54
CA ILE A 217 3.00 11.06 2.87
C ILE A 217 2.91 10.10 1.67
N HIS A 218 2.38 10.51 0.53
CA HIS A 218 2.30 9.65 -0.64
C HIS A 218 3.40 9.97 -1.64
N MET A 219 4.01 8.93 -2.18
CA MET A 219 4.94 9.06 -3.28
C MET A 219 4.26 9.64 -4.52
N GLY A 220 5.00 10.41 -5.29
CA GLY A 220 4.55 11.04 -6.52
C GLY A 220 5.41 10.61 -7.69
N TRP A 221 5.57 11.48 -8.61
CA TRP A 221 6.28 11.35 -9.88
C TRP A 221 7.55 10.47 -9.85
N LYS A 222 8.67 11.02 -9.36
CA LYS A 222 9.92 10.26 -9.22
C LYS A 222 9.81 9.13 -8.21
N GLY A 223 9.00 9.31 -7.17
CA GLY A 223 8.77 8.27 -6.17
C GLY A 223 8.14 7.02 -6.80
N TRP A 224 7.18 7.18 -7.72
CA TRP A 224 6.60 6.05 -8.44
C TRP A 224 7.59 5.37 -9.38
N VAL A 225 8.45 6.14 -10.07
CA VAL A 225 9.51 5.56 -10.91
C VAL A 225 10.50 4.75 -10.06
N ALA A 226 10.88 5.28 -8.89
CA ALA A 226 11.73 4.57 -7.94
C ALA A 226 11.06 3.31 -7.38
N PHE A 227 9.77 3.38 -7.07
CA PHE A 227 8.98 2.24 -6.65
C PHE A 227 8.97 1.14 -7.70
N ASP A 228 8.62 1.45 -8.94
CA ASP A 228 8.59 0.48 -10.04
C ASP A 228 9.96 -0.17 -10.23
N LYS A 229 11.03 0.63 -10.24
CA LYS A 229 12.40 0.13 -10.36
C LYS A 229 12.80 -0.84 -9.24
N ALA A 230 12.30 -0.62 -8.02
CA ALA A 230 12.60 -1.47 -6.87
C ALA A 230 11.73 -2.74 -6.85
N VAL A 231 10.47 -2.65 -7.30
CA VAL A 231 9.48 -3.74 -7.22
C VAL A 231 9.49 -4.63 -8.46
N ASP A 232 9.79 -4.09 -9.63
CA ASP A 232 9.79 -4.84 -10.89
C ASP A 232 10.63 -6.13 -10.84
N PRO A 233 11.87 -6.16 -10.34
CA PRO A 233 12.64 -7.39 -10.25
C PRO A 233 11.98 -8.48 -9.40
N PHE A 234 11.25 -8.09 -8.35
CA PHE A 234 10.52 -9.01 -7.47
C PHE A 234 9.29 -9.60 -8.17
N VAL A 235 8.57 -8.79 -8.94
CA VAL A 235 7.36 -9.22 -9.65
C VAL A 235 7.70 -9.99 -10.92
N SER A 236 8.70 -9.53 -11.69
CA SER A 236 9.09 -10.13 -12.96
C SER A 236 9.84 -11.46 -12.80
N ASN A 237 10.47 -11.68 -11.64
CA ASN A 237 11.20 -12.91 -11.33
C ASN A 237 10.64 -13.58 -10.07
N PRO A 238 9.41 -14.11 -10.10
CA PRO A 238 8.79 -14.67 -8.92
C PRO A 238 9.58 -15.86 -8.38
N THR A 239 9.93 -15.81 -7.11
CA THR A 239 10.61 -16.88 -6.39
C THR A 239 9.68 -17.49 -5.34
N PRO A 240 9.88 -18.76 -4.94
CA PRO A 240 9.16 -19.32 -3.79
C PRO A 240 9.39 -18.48 -2.54
N ALA A 241 8.41 -18.49 -1.63
CA ALA A 241 8.58 -17.88 -0.33
C ALA A 241 9.80 -18.48 0.41
N PRO A 242 10.59 -17.64 1.07
CA PRO A 242 11.67 -18.15 1.94
C PRO A 242 11.09 -18.88 3.15
N SER A 243 11.95 -19.55 3.90
CA SER A 243 11.57 -20.08 5.21
C SER A 243 11.52 -18.92 6.21
N TYR A 244 10.34 -18.70 6.80
CA TYR A 244 10.14 -17.70 7.82
C TYR A 244 10.38 -18.26 9.21
N ASN A 245 11.10 -17.53 10.05
CA ASN A 245 11.36 -17.87 11.44
C ASN A 245 10.57 -16.94 12.37
N LEU A 246 9.28 -17.22 12.52
CA LEU A 246 8.36 -16.37 13.27
C LEU A 246 8.71 -16.29 14.76
N ASN A 247 8.52 -15.11 15.34
CA ASN A 247 8.81 -14.86 16.75
C ASN A 247 7.61 -14.22 17.45
N ASP A 248 6.92 -14.99 18.28
CA ASP A 248 5.71 -14.56 18.99
C ASP A 248 5.96 -13.46 20.03
N ARG A 249 7.22 -13.16 20.36
CA ARG A 249 7.57 -12.04 21.25
C ARG A 249 7.16 -10.68 20.68
N PHE A 250 7.02 -10.58 19.37
CA PHE A 250 6.53 -9.37 18.71
C PHE A 250 5.04 -9.07 18.96
N TYR A 251 4.27 -10.01 19.54
CA TYR A 251 2.94 -9.75 20.09
C TYR A 251 2.94 -9.10 21.47
N SER A 252 4.11 -9.07 22.14
CA SER A 252 4.16 -8.63 23.54
C SER A 252 4.00 -7.12 23.67
N LYS A 253 3.47 -6.71 24.85
CA LYS A 253 3.46 -5.30 25.25
C LYS A 253 4.88 -4.75 25.40
N ASP A 254 5.85 -5.60 25.72
CA ASP A 254 7.24 -5.21 25.84
C ASP A 254 7.79 -4.76 24.48
N TRP A 255 7.50 -5.50 23.40
CA TRP A 255 7.84 -5.07 22.05
C TRP A 255 7.10 -3.80 21.64
N ALA A 256 5.78 -3.75 21.86
CA ALA A 256 4.96 -2.58 21.51
C ALA A 256 5.52 -1.30 22.14
N ASN A 257 6.05 -1.39 23.36
CA ASN A 257 6.60 -0.25 24.12
C ASN A 257 8.14 -0.10 24.01
N TYR A 258 8.80 -0.96 23.26
CA TYR A 258 10.26 -0.96 23.16
C TYR A 258 10.77 0.20 22.31
N THR A 259 11.62 1.06 22.88
CA THR A 259 12.16 2.26 22.23
C THR A 259 13.70 2.28 22.17
N ALA A 260 14.36 1.23 22.68
CA ALA A 260 15.80 1.10 22.56
C ALA A 260 16.19 0.41 21.23
N ASN A 261 17.48 0.14 21.05
CA ASN A 261 17.98 -0.52 19.85
C ASN A 261 17.27 -1.87 19.64
N PRO A 262 16.49 -2.06 18.58
CA PRO A 262 15.71 -3.28 18.36
C PRO A 262 16.57 -4.55 18.27
N ASN A 263 17.85 -4.45 17.88
CA ASN A 263 18.77 -5.58 17.86
C ASN A 263 19.10 -6.13 19.27
N GLU A 264 18.80 -5.39 20.31
CA GLU A 264 19.03 -5.78 21.71
C GLU A 264 17.77 -6.36 22.38
N PHE A 265 16.65 -6.42 21.66
CA PHE A 265 15.40 -6.98 22.15
C PHE A 265 15.51 -8.51 22.32
N LYS A 266 15.36 -8.99 23.55
CA LYS A 266 15.55 -10.41 23.93
C LYS A 266 14.22 -11.09 24.25
#